data_93bb539087551c139f1bd2055e3b3d9e
#
_entry.id   93bb539087551c139f1bd2055e3b3d9e
#
_cell.length_a   1.000
_cell.length_b   1.000
_cell.length_c   1.000
_cell.angle_alpha   90.00
_cell.angle_beta   90.00
_cell.angle_gamma   90.00
#
_symmetry.space_group_name_H-M   'P 1'
#
loop_
_entity.id
_entity.type
_entity.pdbx_description
1 polymer ?
#
loop_
_entity_poly.entity_id
_entity_poly.type
_entity_poly.pdbx_seq_one_letter_code
_entity_poly.pdbx_strand_id
1 'polypeptide(L)'
;MKKLSIVIPVFNEEYTILDILDKLLDVELIGDLEKELVLVNDNSNDNSEQVILSFQKEHPDIHILYEKHPSNRGKGAALNTGFNIATGDIIIVQDADLEYDPHEFNRLLQPILDGFADVVYGSRFKGSNPHRALFFWHTIGNNFLTFLSNMFSNLNITDMETCYKMFRSEIIKSIDIKENRFGIEPELTAKIAKIKGIRIYEVGISYYGRTYEEGKKIGWKDGFRAIYCIIKYNLFSK
;
A
#
# COMPACT_ATOMS: atom_id res chain seq x y z
N MET A 1 -16.80 -13.19 -1.03
CA MET A 1 -15.42 -12.83 -1.39
C MET A 1 -14.62 -14.10 -1.30
N LYS A 2 -13.75 -14.34 -2.27
CA LYS A 2 -12.99 -15.60 -2.37
C LYS A 2 -11.47 -15.38 -2.48
N LYS A 3 -11.02 -14.18 -2.86
CA LYS A 3 -9.62 -13.94 -3.16
C LYS A 3 -9.13 -12.58 -2.68
N LEU A 4 -7.94 -12.56 -2.07
CA LEU A 4 -7.17 -11.35 -1.74
C LEU A 4 -6.01 -11.21 -2.74
N SER A 5 -5.96 -10.11 -3.49
CA SER A 5 -4.80 -9.74 -4.29
C SER A 5 -3.87 -8.86 -3.46
N ILE A 6 -2.62 -9.26 -3.37
CA ILE A 6 -1.56 -8.55 -2.66
C ILE A 6 -0.67 -7.88 -3.71
N VAL A 7 -0.80 -6.56 -3.86
CA VAL A 7 -0.07 -5.78 -4.86
C VAL A 7 1.26 -5.33 -4.28
N ILE A 8 2.34 -5.76 -4.90
CA ILE A 8 3.72 -5.56 -4.43
C ILE A 8 4.51 -4.77 -5.48
N PRO A 9 4.68 -3.45 -5.31
CA PRO A 9 5.55 -2.66 -6.16
C PRO A 9 7.01 -2.94 -5.80
N VAL A 10 7.83 -3.28 -6.79
CA VAL A 10 9.24 -3.65 -6.59
C VAL A 10 10.16 -2.73 -7.38
N PHE A 11 11.12 -2.09 -6.69
CA PHE A 11 12.20 -1.35 -7.31
C PHE A 11 13.46 -1.42 -6.46
N ASN A 12 14.48 -2.17 -6.91
CA ASN A 12 15.76 -2.38 -6.22
C ASN A 12 15.56 -2.86 -4.77
N GLU A 13 14.99 -4.06 -4.62
CA GLU A 13 14.72 -4.70 -3.33
C GLU A 13 15.27 -6.16 -3.31
N GLU A 14 16.43 -6.41 -3.95
CA GLU A 14 17.02 -7.74 -4.05
C GLU A 14 17.29 -8.43 -2.70
N TYR A 15 17.51 -7.63 -1.64
CA TYR A 15 17.80 -8.13 -0.29
C TYR A 15 16.56 -8.40 0.57
N THR A 16 15.40 -7.90 0.19
CA THR A 16 14.18 -7.95 1.02
C THR A 16 13.02 -8.68 0.35
N ILE A 17 13.02 -8.74 -0.99
CA ILE A 17 11.89 -9.29 -1.75
C ILE A 17 11.64 -10.77 -1.43
N LEU A 18 12.68 -11.59 -1.26
CA LEU A 18 12.50 -13.00 -0.91
C LEU A 18 11.87 -13.14 0.47
N ASP A 19 12.39 -12.42 1.46
CA ASP A 19 11.89 -12.47 2.84
C ASP A 19 10.41 -12.06 2.93
N ILE A 20 9.99 -11.04 2.14
CA ILE A 20 8.58 -10.65 2.13
C ILE A 20 7.70 -11.69 1.46
N LEU A 21 8.18 -12.32 0.37
CA LEU A 21 7.44 -13.38 -0.31
C LEU A 21 7.26 -14.60 0.59
N ASP A 22 8.30 -15.02 1.31
CA ASP A 22 8.24 -16.11 2.28
C ASP A 22 7.24 -15.81 3.41
N LYS A 23 7.29 -14.60 4.00
CA LYS A 23 6.29 -14.18 4.99
C LYS A 23 4.87 -14.20 4.45
N LEU A 24 4.67 -13.83 3.18
CA LEU A 24 3.35 -13.87 2.55
C LEU A 24 2.83 -15.31 2.37
N LEU A 25 3.71 -16.30 2.20
CA LEU A 25 3.31 -17.71 2.19
C LEU A 25 2.81 -18.17 3.57
N ASP A 26 3.49 -17.74 4.63
CA ASP A 26 3.19 -18.15 6.01
C ASP A 26 1.88 -17.56 6.55
N VAL A 27 1.35 -16.49 5.96
CA VAL A 27 0.10 -15.87 6.41
C VAL A 27 -1.09 -16.77 6.12
N GLU A 28 -1.82 -17.21 7.14
CA GLU A 28 -3.14 -17.81 6.99
C GLU A 28 -4.21 -16.74 7.01
N LEU A 29 -4.97 -16.62 5.91
CA LEU A 29 -6.03 -15.62 5.79
C LEU A 29 -7.33 -16.11 6.43
N ILE A 30 -8.01 -15.22 7.15
CA ILE A 30 -9.37 -15.47 7.64
C ILE A 30 -10.37 -15.53 6.48
N GLY A 31 -11.51 -16.21 6.68
CA GLY A 31 -12.60 -16.25 5.71
C GLY A 31 -12.34 -17.13 4.48
N ASP A 32 -11.43 -18.10 4.58
CA ASP A 32 -11.07 -19.05 3.52
C ASP A 32 -10.71 -18.36 2.18
N LEU A 33 -10.03 -17.21 2.27
CA LEU A 33 -9.61 -16.45 1.10
C LEU A 33 -8.36 -17.05 0.45
N GLU A 34 -8.39 -17.21 -0.86
CA GLU A 34 -7.20 -17.50 -1.66
C GLU A 34 -6.29 -16.26 -1.74
N LYS A 35 -4.97 -16.49 -1.74
CA LYS A 35 -3.97 -15.44 -1.97
C LYS A 35 -3.62 -15.37 -3.46
N GLU A 36 -3.52 -14.15 -3.98
CA GLU A 36 -2.93 -13.83 -5.28
C GLU A 36 -1.82 -12.79 -5.06
N LEU A 37 -0.60 -13.12 -5.47
CA LEU A 37 0.53 -12.18 -5.42
C LEU A 37 0.61 -11.45 -6.75
N VAL A 38 0.60 -10.12 -6.71
CA VAL A 38 0.68 -9.25 -7.89
C VAL A 38 1.96 -8.42 -7.80
N LEU A 39 3.02 -8.90 -8.43
CA LEU A 39 4.34 -8.28 -8.40
C LEU A 39 4.54 -7.37 -9.61
N VAL A 40 4.81 -6.09 -9.35
CA VAL A 40 5.10 -5.13 -10.41
C VAL A 40 6.53 -4.60 -10.25
N ASN A 41 7.42 -5.08 -11.10
CA ASN A 41 8.81 -4.63 -11.15
C ASN A 41 8.92 -3.32 -11.94
N ASP A 42 9.19 -2.24 -11.24
CA ASP A 42 9.32 -0.90 -11.83
C ASP A 42 10.72 -0.68 -12.44
N ASN A 43 11.18 -1.66 -13.24
CA ASN A 43 12.48 -1.66 -13.92
C ASN A 43 13.66 -1.62 -12.93
N SER A 44 13.71 -2.56 -11.99
CA SER A 44 14.86 -2.73 -11.09
C SER A 44 16.17 -2.95 -11.86
N ASN A 45 17.28 -2.42 -11.33
CA ASN A 45 18.61 -2.53 -11.92
C ASN A 45 19.52 -3.52 -11.14
N ASP A 46 18.96 -4.13 -10.09
CA ASP A 46 19.60 -5.15 -9.25
C ASP A 46 19.05 -6.55 -9.57
N ASN A 47 19.27 -7.53 -8.70
CA ASN A 47 18.82 -8.90 -8.89
C ASN A 47 17.35 -9.15 -8.49
N SER A 48 16.56 -8.12 -8.17
CA SER A 48 15.15 -8.27 -7.76
C SER A 48 14.33 -9.13 -8.73
N GLU A 49 14.53 -8.93 -10.06
CA GLU A 49 13.81 -9.69 -11.08
C GLU A 49 14.14 -11.19 -11.03
N GLN A 50 15.44 -11.52 -10.91
CA GLN A 50 15.90 -12.91 -10.85
C GLN A 50 15.33 -13.63 -9.63
N VAL A 51 15.28 -12.94 -8.49
CA VAL A 51 14.70 -13.49 -7.25
C VAL A 51 13.21 -13.79 -7.43
N ILE A 52 12.44 -12.86 -8.00
CA ILE A 52 11.01 -13.03 -8.26
C ILE A 52 10.76 -14.23 -9.20
N LEU A 53 11.49 -14.30 -10.32
CA LEU A 53 11.30 -15.36 -11.31
C LEU A 53 11.71 -16.74 -10.76
N SER A 54 12.74 -16.81 -9.93
CA SER A 54 13.12 -18.04 -9.22
C SER A 54 12.04 -18.48 -8.25
N PHE A 55 11.55 -17.55 -7.42
CA PHE A 55 10.46 -17.82 -6.49
C PHE A 55 9.19 -18.33 -7.20
N GLN A 56 8.80 -17.70 -8.31
CA GLN A 56 7.64 -18.13 -9.10
C GLN A 56 7.82 -19.55 -9.64
N LYS A 57 9.02 -19.94 -10.03
CA LYS A 57 9.35 -21.28 -10.53
C LYS A 57 9.33 -22.32 -9.41
N GLU A 58 9.78 -21.95 -8.22
CA GLU A 58 9.84 -22.83 -7.04
C GLU A 58 8.45 -23.04 -6.40
N HIS A 59 7.52 -22.10 -6.60
CA HIS A 59 6.16 -22.13 -6.04
C HIS A 59 5.07 -22.15 -7.12
N PRO A 60 4.97 -23.20 -7.97
CA PRO A 60 4.02 -23.25 -9.08
C PRO A 60 2.55 -23.31 -8.63
N ASP A 61 2.29 -23.68 -7.37
CA ASP A 61 0.95 -23.76 -6.79
C ASP A 61 0.43 -22.39 -6.31
N ILE A 62 1.28 -21.38 -6.26
CA ILE A 62 0.90 -20.02 -5.84
C ILE A 62 0.47 -19.22 -7.07
N HIS A 63 -0.67 -18.54 -6.94
CA HIS A 63 -1.14 -17.66 -8.01
C HIS A 63 -0.35 -16.35 -8.01
N ILE A 64 0.63 -16.25 -8.91
CA ILE A 64 1.52 -15.08 -9.05
C ILE A 64 1.30 -14.44 -10.41
N LEU A 65 0.91 -13.16 -10.40
CA LEU A 65 0.92 -12.29 -11.57
C LEU A 65 2.19 -11.42 -11.51
N TYR A 66 2.98 -11.44 -12.56
CA TYR A 66 4.20 -10.66 -12.67
C TYR A 66 4.13 -9.72 -13.87
N GLU A 67 4.43 -8.46 -13.66
CA GLU A 67 4.54 -7.45 -14.71
C GLU A 67 5.83 -6.63 -14.52
N LYS A 68 6.51 -6.31 -15.63
CA LYS A 68 7.71 -5.47 -15.61
C LYS A 68 7.52 -4.22 -16.46
N HIS A 69 7.76 -3.06 -15.87
CA HIS A 69 7.78 -1.81 -16.61
C HIS A 69 9.03 -1.72 -17.51
N PRO A 70 8.94 -1.12 -18.70
CA PRO A 70 10.08 -0.93 -19.60
C PRO A 70 11.07 0.14 -19.10
N SER A 71 10.65 0.98 -18.16
CA SER A 71 11.45 2.00 -17.48
C SER A 71 10.87 2.29 -16.11
N ASN A 72 11.69 2.83 -15.18
CA ASN A 72 11.18 3.26 -13.88
C ASN A 72 10.15 4.37 -14.05
N ARG A 73 8.94 4.13 -13.56
CA ARG A 73 7.80 5.05 -13.61
C ARG A 73 7.39 5.56 -12.24
N GLY A 74 7.87 4.92 -11.18
CA GLY A 74 7.61 5.24 -9.78
C GLY A 74 6.53 4.38 -9.12
N LYS A 75 6.52 4.37 -7.78
CA LYS A 75 5.65 3.54 -6.94
C LYS A 75 4.17 3.64 -7.33
N GLY A 76 3.67 4.85 -7.54
CA GLY A 76 2.26 5.06 -7.92
C GLY A 76 1.90 4.41 -9.25
N ALA A 77 2.79 4.47 -10.25
CA ALA A 77 2.57 3.80 -11.54
C ALA A 77 2.60 2.27 -11.38
N ALA A 78 3.50 1.73 -10.56
CA ALA A 78 3.56 0.30 -10.26
C ALA A 78 2.30 -0.19 -9.55
N LEU A 79 1.81 0.56 -8.55
CA LEU A 79 0.56 0.27 -7.87
C LEU A 79 -0.63 0.32 -8.83
N ASN A 80 -0.73 1.34 -9.68
CA ASN A 80 -1.81 1.44 -10.67
C ASN A 80 -1.81 0.25 -11.64
N THR A 81 -0.63 -0.18 -12.11
CA THR A 81 -0.50 -1.39 -12.93
C THR A 81 -0.99 -2.61 -12.14
N GLY A 82 -0.53 -2.79 -10.90
CA GLY A 82 -0.93 -3.90 -10.04
C GLY A 82 -2.44 -3.93 -9.76
N PHE A 83 -3.06 -2.81 -9.45
CA PHE A 83 -4.52 -2.73 -9.24
C PHE A 83 -5.32 -3.13 -10.48
N ASN A 84 -4.83 -2.79 -11.67
CA ASN A 84 -5.51 -3.13 -12.93
C ASN A 84 -5.44 -4.62 -13.27
N ILE A 85 -4.31 -5.28 -13.01
CA ILE A 85 -4.14 -6.72 -13.31
C ILE A 85 -4.62 -7.64 -12.20
N ALA A 86 -4.73 -7.15 -10.95
CA ALA A 86 -5.26 -7.90 -9.81
C ALA A 86 -6.66 -8.46 -10.10
N THR A 87 -6.92 -9.72 -9.71
CA THR A 87 -8.20 -10.40 -9.99
C THR A 87 -9.04 -10.69 -8.75
N GLY A 88 -8.52 -10.40 -7.55
CA GLY A 88 -9.21 -10.65 -6.28
C GLY A 88 -10.38 -9.70 -6.01
N ASP A 89 -11.26 -10.14 -5.11
CA ASP A 89 -12.39 -9.36 -4.60
C ASP A 89 -11.94 -8.23 -3.67
N ILE A 90 -10.80 -8.45 -3.00
CA ILE A 90 -10.15 -7.51 -2.09
C ILE A 90 -8.72 -7.30 -2.57
N ILE A 91 -8.22 -6.09 -2.48
CA ILE A 91 -6.85 -5.73 -2.85
C ILE A 91 -6.17 -5.04 -1.67
N ILE A 92 -4.95 -5.47 -1.34
CA ILE A 92 -4.08 -4.80 -0.38
C ILE A 92 -2.76 -4.41 -1.05
N VAL A 93 -2.18 -3.31 -0.59
CA VAL A 93 -0.81 -2.92 -0.95
C VAL A 93 0.16 -3.51 0.07
N GLN A 94 1.25 -4.11 -0.40
CA GLN A 94 2.38 -4.59 0.40
C GLN A 94 3.68 -4.04 -0.17
N ASP A 95 4.40 -3.23 0.59
CA ASP A 95 5.76 -2.82 0.20
C ASP A 95 6.74 -4.00 0.32
N ALA A 96 7.72 -4.04 -0.58
CA ALA A 96 8.74 -5.10 -0.64
C ALA A 96 9.86 -4.95 0.40
N ASP A 97 9.76 -3.99 1.33
CA ASP A 97 10.87 -3.49 2.15
C ASP A 97 10.86 -3.93 3.63
N LEU A 98 9.99 -4.87 4.00
CA LEU A 98 9.83 -5.42 5.35
C LEU A 98 9.40 -4.40 6.43
N GLU A 99 9.06 -3.15 6.07
CA GLU A 99 8.61 -2.16 7.05
C GLU A 99 7.23 -2.51 7.63
N TYR A 100 6.40 -3.24 6.87
CA TYR A 100 5.07 -3.69 7.25
C TYR A 100 5.00 -5.21 7.35
N ASP A 101 4.25 -5.72 8.33
CA ASP A 101 4.14 -7.15 8.60
C ASP A 101 2.87 -7.76 7.96
N PRO A 102 3.01 -8.70 7.00
CA PRO A 102 1.86 -9.37 6.38
C PRO A 102 0.95 -10.13 7.35
N HIS A 103 1.44 -10.56 8.51
CA HIS A 103 0.62 -11.22 9.53
C HIS A 103 -0.51 -10.32 10.08
N GLU A 104 -0.46 -9.04 9.81
CA GLU A 104 -1.51 -8.10 10.20
C GLU A 104 -2.65 -7.96 9.17
N PHE A 105 -2.57 -8.66 8.04
CA PHE A 105 -3.64 -8.63 7.02
C PHE A 105 -5.02 -8.95 7.57
N ASN A 106 -5.11 -9.92 8.47
CA ASN A 106 -6.37 -10.33 9.06
C ASN A 106 -7.07 -9.22 9.84
N ARG A 107 -6.31 -8.28 10.44
CA ARG A 107 -6.86 -7.11 11.11
C ARG A 107 -7.52 -6.13 10.13
N LEU A 108 -6.93 -5.99 8.93
CA LEU A 108 -7.49 -5.13 7.89
C LEU A 108 -8.66 -5.83 7.19
N LEU A 109 -8.59 -7.15 7.03
CA LEU A 109 -9.62 -7.97 6.39
C LEU A 109 -10.92 -8.00 7.20
N GLN A 110 -10.83 -8.11 8.52
CA GLN A 110 -11.99 -8.33 9.38
C GLN A 110 -13.11 -7.30 9.16
N PRO A 111 -12.88 -5.97 9.15
CA PRO A 111 -13.96 -4.99 8.93
C PRO A 111 -14.60 -5.10 7.54
N ILE A 112 -13.86 -5.56 6.52
CA ILE A 112 -14.39 -5.75 5.17
C ILE A 112 -15.27 -7.00 5.11
N LEU A 113 -14.82 -8.10 5.70
CA LEU A 113 -15.56 -9.39 5.73
C LEU A 113 -16.84 -9.27 6.54
N ASP A 114 -16.81 -8.54 7.66
CA ASP A 114 -18.00 -8.25 8.48
C ASP A 114 -18.98 -7.29 7.79
N GLY A 115 -18.61 -6.74 6.63
CA GLY A 115 -19.48 -5.84 5.88
C GLY A 115 -19.54 -4.42 6.43
N PHE A 116 -18.65 -4.04 7.35
CA PHE A 116 -18.60 -2.68 7.92
C PHE A 116 -17.81 -1.71 7.05
N ALA A 117 -16.73 -2.18 6.40
CA ALA A 117 -15.82 -1.35 5.64
C ALA A 117 -15.81 -1.67 4.15
N ASP A 118 -15.55 -0.65 3.34
CA ASP A 118 -15.21 -0.75 1.93
C ASP A 118 -13.72 -0.51 1.70
N VAL A 119 -13.11 0.28 2.59
CA VAL A 119 -11.67 0.57 2.62
C VAL A 119 -11.18 0.54 4.06
N VAL A 120 -10.01 -0.05 4.30
CA VAL A 120 -9.35 -0.07 5.62
C VAL A 120 -7.93 0.45 5.52
N TYR A 121 -7.60 1.43 6.35
CA TYR A 121 -6.27 1.99 6.53
C TYR A 121 -5.58 1.35 7.73
N GLY A 122 -4.34 0.91 7.55
CA GLY A 122 -3.48 0.51 8.66
C GLY A 122 -2.71 1.72 9.21
N SER A 123 -2.98 2.14 10.44
CA SER A 123 -2.30 3.28 11.04
C SER A 123 -1.09 2.87 11.87
N ARG A 124 0.03 3.53 11.63
CA ARG A 124 1.26 3.41 12.42
C ARG A 124 1.17 4.14 13.78
N PHE A 125 0.15 4.99 13.94
CA PHE A 125 -0.03 5.86 15.12
C PHE A 125 -1.21 5.45 16.01
N LYS A 126 -1.96 4.43 15.63
CA LYS A 126 -3.15 3.96 16.35
C LYS A 126 -2.89 2.62 17.02
N GLY A 127 -3.30 2.48 18.27
CA GLY A 127 -3.21 1.22 19.00
C GLY A 127 -1.89 1.05 19.77
N SER A 128 -1.69 -0.17 20.31
CA SER A 128 -0.57 -0.55 21.18
C SER A 128 0.43 -1.49 20.49
N ASN A 129 0.40 -1.60 19.18
CA ASN A 129 1.30 -2.48 18.45
C ASN A 129 2.74 -1.96 18.48
N PRO A 130 3.75 -2.85 18.44
CA PRO A 130 5.14 -2.45 18.36
C PRO A 130 5.38 -1.57 17.14
N HIS A 131 6.05 -0.46 17.33
CA HIS A 131 6.54 0.39 16.25
C HIS A 131 7.92 0.94 16.60
N ARG A 132 8.78 1.04 15.63
CA ARG A 132 10.09 1.68 15.81
C ARG A 132 9.88 3.16 16.12
N ALA A 133 10.49 3.66 17.18
CA ALA A 133 10.49 5.08 17.51
C ALA A 133 11.24 5.83 16.39
N LEU A 134 10.47 6.49 15.51
CA LEU A 134 10.99 7.20 14.35
C LEU A 134 11.46 8.60 14.70
N PHE A 135 12.08 9.26 13.73
CA PHE A 135 12.56 10.63 13.87
C PHE A 135 11.41 11.61 14.13
N PHE A 136 11.55 12.45 15.13
CA PHE A 136 10.57 13.44 15.56
C PHE A 136 10.00 14.28 14.39
N TRP A 137 10.89 14.82 13.54
CA TRP A 137 10.47 15.67 12.41
C TRP A 137 9.69 14.92 11.34
N HIS A 138 9.93 13.63 11.14
CA HIS A 138 9.12 12.80 10.25
C HIS A 138 7.69 12.61 10.77
N THR A 139 7.57 12.41 12.09
CA THR A 139 6.25 12.31 12.73
C THR A 139 5.48 13.62 12.62
N ILE A 140 6.13 14.77 12.86
CA ILE A 140 5.50 16.09 12.70
C ILE A 140 5.06 16.30 11.25
N GLY A 141 5.92 15.99 10.27
CA GLY A 141 5.58 16.11 8.84
C GLY A 141 4.40 15.24 8.45
N ASN A 142 4.40 13.97 8.85
CA ASN A 142 3.30 13.04 8.57
C ASN A 142 1.98 13.50 9.21
N ASN A 143 2.02 13.92 10.47
CA ASN A 143 0.84 14.43 11.18
C ASN A 143 0.29 15.69 10.52
N PHE A 144 1.16 16.59 10.05
CA PHE A 144 0.75 17.79 9.32
C PHE A 144 0.07 17.44 7.98
N LEU A 145 0.64 16.52 7.19
CA LEU A 145 0.06 16.08 5.93
C LEU A 145 -1.29 15.38 6.17
N THR A 146 -1.37 14.53 7.18
CA THR A 146 -2.63 13.86 7.56
C THR A 146 -3.68 14.86 8.03
N PHE A 147 -3.30 15.84 8.86
CA PHE A 147 -4.21 16.93 9.28
C PHE A 147 -4.75 17.70 8.07
N LEU A 148 -3.87 18.10 7.16
CA LEU A 148 -4.26 18.83 5.97
C LEU A 148 -5.21 17.99 5.08
N SER A 149 -4.90 16.71 4.88
CA SER A 149 -5.75 15.78 4.14
C SER A 149 -7.13 15.66 4.79
N ASN A 150 -7.19 15.43 6.10
CA ASN A 150 -8.44 15.34 6.86
C ASN A 150 -9.31 16.59 6.72
N MET A 151 -8.69 17.77 6.82
CA MET A 151 -9.39 19.05 6.69
C MET A 151 -10.08 19.19 5.31
N PHE A 152 -9.42 18.78 4.24
CA PHE A 152 -9.98 18.92 2.88
C PHE A 152 -10.91 17.77 2.48
N SER A 153 -10.70 16.57 3.00
CA SER A 153 -11.51 15.38 2.68
C SER A 153 -12.68 15.13 3.65
N ASN A 154 -12.74 15.90 4.74
CA ASN A 154 -13.67 15.70 5.86
C ASN A 154 -13.58 14.28 6.46
N LEU A 155 -12.36 13.75 6.53
CA LEU A 155 -12.04 12.48 7.20
C LEU A 155 -11.44 12.76 8.58
N ASN A 156 -11.33 11.71 9.39
CA ASN A 156 -10.65 11.75 10.69
C ASN A 156 -9.78 10.50 10.86
N ILE A 157 -8.84 10.32 9.92
CA ILE A 157 -7.84 9.26 9.97
C ILE A 157 -6.58 9.77 10.68
N THR A 158 -5.77 8.85 11.23
CA THR A 158 -4.54 9.19 11.95
C THR A 158 -3.28 9.05 11.12
N ASP A 159 -3.36 8.33 9.97
CA ASP A 159 -2.21 8.05 9.11
C ASP A 159 -2.59 7.99 7.61
N MET A 160 -2.56 9.11 6.93
CA MET A 160 -2.87 9.19 5.51
C MET A 160 -1.76 8.57 4.63
N GLU A 161 -0.50 8.72 5.05
CA GLU A 161 0.70 8.30 4.30
C GLU A 161 1.05 6.81 4.48
N THR A 162 0.22 6.04 5.20
CA THR A 162 0.45 4.60 5.37
C THR A 162 0.41 3.87 4.03
N CYS A 163 1.30 2.90 3.82
CA CYS A 163 1.22 1.99 2.69
C CYS A 163 0.06 0.99 2.85
N TYR A 164 -0.16 0.49 4.07
CA TYR A 164 -1.20 -0.49 4.33
C TYR A 164 -2.59 0.10 4.15
N LYS A 165 -3.08 -0.02 2.93
CA LYS A 165 -4.45 0.27 2.55
C LYS A 165 -5.05 -0.96 1.89
N MET A 166 -6.20 -1.38 2.38
CA MET A 166 -6.97 -2.50 1.86
C MET A 166 -8.29 -2.00 1.31
N PHE A 167 -8.67 -2.51 0.15
CA PHE A 167 -9.82 -2.02 -0.61
C PHE A 167 -10.69 -3.18 -1.08
N ARG A 168 -11.99 -2.97 -1.17
CA ARG A 168 -12.80 -3.74 -2.12
C ARG A 168 -12.30 -3.44 -3.53
N SER A 169 -12.14 -4.48 -4.35
CA SER A 169 -11.56 -4.36 -5.70
C SER A 169 -12.32 -3.35 -6.57
N GLU A 170 -13.65 -3.37 -6.50
CA GLU A 170 -14.52 -2.44 -7.22
C GLU A 170 -14.25 -0.96 -6.89
N ILE A 171 -13.88 -0.67 -5.64
CA ILE A 171 -13.58 0.70 -5.20
C ILE A 171 -12.27 1.18 -5.84
N ILE A 172 -11.17 0.45 -5.62
CA ILE A 172 -9.86 0.90 -6.11
C ILE A 172 -9.81 0.94 -7.64
N LYS A 173 -10.46 0.00 -8.32
CA LYS A 173 -10.52 -0.05 -9.79
C LYS A 173 -11.41 1.03 -10.40
N SER A 174 -12.31 1.65 -9.64
CA SER A 174 -13.10 2.79 -10.09
C SER A 174 -12.32 4.10 -10.09
N ILE A 175 -11.14 4.14 -9.46
CA ILE A 175 -10.33 5.35 -9.29
C ILE A 175 -9.35 5.49 -10.44
N ASP A 176 -9.44 6.59 -11.20
CA ASP A 176 -8.48 6.96 -12.23
C ASP A 176 -7.23 7.62 -11.59
N ILE A 177 -6.21 6.81 -11.28
CA ILE A 177 -4.97 7.23 -10.61
C ILE A 177 -4.08 7.98 -11.60
N LYS A 178 -3.58 9.15 -11.21
CA LYS A 178 -2.75 10.06 -12.02
C LYS A 178 -1.31 10.21 -11.51
N GLU A 179 -1.11 10.03 -10.19
CA GLU A 179 0.19 10.21 -9.57
C GLU A 179 1.05 8.94 -9.73
N ASN A 180 2.22 9.13 -10.33
CA ASN A 180 3.13 8.02 -10.61
C ASN A 180 4.11 7.72 -9.46
N ARG A 181 4.29 8.64 -8.52
CA ARG A 181 5.25 8.51 -7.40
C ARG A 181 4.52 8.54 -6.05
N PHE A 182 5.16 9.09 -5.01
CA PHE A 182 4.63 9.15 -3.65
C PHE A 182 3.41 10.07 -3.46
N GLY A 183 3.01 10.84 -4.47
CA GLY A 183 1.72 11.56 -4.46
C GLY A 183 0.49 10.68 -4.55
N ILE A 184 0.66 9.36 -4.73
CA ILE A 184 -0.46 8.41 -4.83
C ILE A 184 -1.27 8.31 -3.53
N GLU A 185 -0.62 8.36 -2.36
CA GLU A 185 -1.30 8.22 -1.06
C GLU A 185 -2.33 9.35 -0.83
N PRO A 186 -1.96 10.65 -0.94
CA PRO A 186 -2.94 11.72 -0.85
C PRO A 186 -3.94 11.74 -2.01
N GLU A 187 -3.56 11.33 -3.23
CA GLU A 187 -4.51 11.21 -4.34
C GLU A 187 -5.60 10.18 -4.06
N LEU A 188 -5.21 8.97 -3.63
CA LEU A 188 -6.15 7.89 -3.30
C LEU A 188 -7.10 8.34 -2.18
N THR A 189 -6.55 8.91 -1.10
CA THR A 189 -7.35 9.37 0.04
C THR A 189 -8.39 10.40 -0.37
N ALA A 190 -7.99 11.40 -1.16
CA ALA A 190 -8.90 12.44 -1.65
C ALA A 190 -10.00 11.90 -2.57
N LYS A 191 -9.66 10.97 -3.47
CA LYS A 191 -10.63 10.39 -4.41
C LYS A 191 -11.59 9.41 -3.74
N ILE A 192 -11.08 8.58 -2.81
CA ILE A 192 -11.91 7.67 -2.01
C ILE A 192 -12.92 8.46 -1.18
N ALA A 193 -12.49 9.52 -0.51
CA ALA A 193 -13.36 10.36 0.32
C ALA A 193 -14.55 10.97 -0.46
N LYS A 194 -14.43 11.12 -1.78
CA LYS A 194 -15.50 11.65 -2.64
C LYS A 194 -16.54 10.61 -3.06
N ILE A 195 -16.28 9.34 -2.84
CA ILE A 195 -17.23 8.27 -3.19
C ILE A 195 -18.42 8.33 -2.22
N LYS A 196 -19.60 8.52 -2.77
CA LYS A 196 -20.83 8.65 -1.96
C LYS A 196 -21.10 7.37 -1.17
N GLY A 197 -21.21 7.50 0.16
CA GLY A 197 -21.53 6.39 1.05
C GLY A 197 -20.36 5.46 1.34
N ILE A 198 -19.13 5.84 0.97
CA ILE A 198 -17.92 5.06 1.27
C ILE A 198 -17.74 4.88 2.78
N ARG A 199 -17.38 3.68 3.19
CA ARG A 199 -17.11 3.34 4.60
C ARG A 199 -15.62 3.07 4.76
N ILE A 200 -14.93 4.03 5.35
CA ILE A 200 -13.48 3.96 5.62
C ILE A 200 -13.29 3.62 7.09
N TYR A 201 -12.52 2.57 7.36
CA TYR A 201 -12.11 2.17 8.70
C TYR A 201 -10.61 2.31 8.86
N GLU A 202 -10.15 2.43 10.09
CA GLU A 202 -8.73 2.51 10.41
C GLU A 202 -8.41 1.56 11.56
N VAL A 203 -7.38 0.73 11.38
CA VAL A 203 -6.88 -0.21 12.39
C VAL A 203 -5.41 0.07 12.69
N GLY A 204 -5.00 -0.17 13.94
CA GLY A 204 -3.58 -0.03 14.32
C GLY A 204 -2.75 -1.19 13.80
N ILE A 205 -1.55 -0.88 13.32
CA ILE A 205 -0.57 -1.84 12.79
C ILE A 205 0.79 -1.64 13.42
N SER A 206 1.64 -2.67 13.34
CA SER A 206 3.07 -2.58 13.65
C SER A 206 3.82 -1.87 12.52
N TYR A 207 4.97 -1.26 12.84
CA TYR A 207 5.79 -0.61 11.84
C TYR A 207 7.27 -0.68 12.19
N TYR A 208 8.07 -1.23 11.28
CA TYR A 208 9.50 -1.48 11.44
C TYR A 208 10.34 -0.56 10.54
N GLY A 209 10.04 0.74 10.56
CA GLY A 209 10.58 1.73 9.64
C GLY A 209 12.10 1.71 9.50
N ARG A 210 12.57 1.88 8.26
CA ARG A 210 14.01 1.94 7.90
C ARG A 210 14.59 3.34 8.12
N THR A 211 15.88 3.39 8.40
CA THR A 211 16.68 4.63 8.37
C THR A 211 17.10 4.95 6.94
N TYR A 212 17.68 6.15 6.73
CA TYR A 212 18.26 6.50 5.43
C TYR A 212 19.44 5.61 5.04
N GLU A 213 20.22 5.15 6.01
CA GLU A 213 21.31 4.19 5.80
C GLU A 213 20.79 2.81 5.40
N GLU A 214 19.60 2.44 5.87
CA GLU A 214 18.88 1.22 5.53
C GLU A 214 18.07 1.34 4.21
N GLY A 215 18.24 2.44 3.43
CA GLY A 215 17.67 2.59 2.09
C GLY A 215 16.31 3.28 2.01
N LYS A 216 15.93 4.11 2.99
CA LYS A 216 14.71 4.92 2.91
C LYS A 216 14.72 5.85 1.70
N LYS A 217 13.72 5.73 0.83
CA LYS A 217 13.65 6.40 -0.48
C LYS A 217 12.90 7.74 -0.48
N ILE A 218 12.12 8.05 0.56
CA ILE A 218 11.28 9.26 0.65
C ILE A 218 12.10 10.45 1.15
N GLY A 219 12.00 11.60 0.47
CA GLY A 219 12.70 12.83 0.82
C GLY A 219 11.75 14.03 1.03
N TRP A 220 12.30 15.17 1.47
CA TRP A 220 11.53 16.39 1.74
C TRP A 220 10.74 16.93 0.53
N LYS A 221 11.23 16.68 -0.70
CA LYS A 221 10.53 17.07 -1.94
C LYS A 221 9.20 16.34 -2.11
N ASP A 222 9.12 15.10 -1.62
CA ASP A 222 7.89 14.30 -1.66
C ASP A 222 6.81 14.89 -0.75
N GLY A 223 7.20 15.50 0.38
CA GLY A 223 6.29 16.22 1.27
C GLY A 223 5.61 17.42 0.58
N PHE A 224 6.36 18.24 -0.19
CA PHE A 224 5.76 19.32 -0.98
C PHE A 224 4.84 18.79 -2.07
N ARG A 225 5.22 17.67 -2.71
CA ARG A 225 4.34 17.02 -3.68
C ARG A 225 3.05 16.52 -3.03
N ALA A 226 3.13 15.96 -1.83
CA ALA A 226 1.95 15.51 -1.07
C ALA A 226 0.99 16.68 -0.79
N ILE A 227 1.50 17.84 -0.33
CA ILE A 227 0.67 19.05 -0.13
C ILE A 227 -0.03 19.46 -1.44
N TYR A 228 0.72 19.50 -2.55
CA TYR A 228 0.13 19.81 -3.86
C TYR A 228 -0.97 18.81 -4.23
N CYS A 229 -0.74 17.51 -4.04
CA CYS A 229 -1.72 16.46 -4.34
C CYS A 229 -2.96 16.57 -3.45
N ILE A 230 -2.80 16.83 -2.14
CA ILE A 230 -3.92 17.05 -1.23
C ILE A 230 -4.81 18.18 -1.75
N ILE A 231 -4.24 19.33 -2.06
CA ILE A 231 -4.99 20.49 -2.55
C ILE A 231 -5.64 20.17 -3.92
N LYS A 232 -4.84 19.67 -4.87
CA LYS A 232 -5.28 19.38 -6.24
C LYS A 232 -6.46 18.42 -6.26
N TYR A 233 -6.32 17.26 -5.59
CA TYR A 233 -7.30 16.19 -5.71
C TYR A 233 -8.53 16.39 -4.83
N ASN A 234 -8.45 17.20 -3.77
CA ASN A 234 -9.64 17.55 -3.01
C ASN A 234 -10.44 18.69 -3.66
N LEU A 235 -9.78 19.73 -4.19
CA LEU A 235 -10.49 20.93 -4.65
C LEU A 235 -10.72 20.97 -6.18
N PHE A 236 -9.81 20.39 -6.99
CA PHE A 236 -9.82 20.57 -8.45
C PHE A 236 -10.01 19.28 -9.24
N SER A 237 -10.10 18.13 -8.61
CA SER A 237 -10.44 16.85 -9.26
C SER A 237 -11.92 16.54 -9.04
N LYS A 238 -12.58 16.09 -10.10
CA LYS A 238 -13.93 15.51 -10.02
C LYS A 238 -13.84 14.07 -9.57
#